data_b8e9ce328faf3e5904c40e5e4c287ce4
#
_entry.id   b8e9ce328faf3e5904c40e5e4c287ce4
#
_cell.length_a   1.000
_cell.length_b   1.000
_cell.length_c   1.000
_cell.angle_alpha   90.00
_cell.angle_beta   90.00
_cell.angle_gamma   90.00
#
_symmetry.space_group_name_H-M   'P 1'
#
loop_
_entity.id
_entity.type
_entity.pdbx_description
1 polymer ?
#
loop_
_entity_poly.entity_id
_entity_poly.type
_entity_poly.pdbx_seq_one_letter_code
_entity_poly.pdbx_strand_id
1 'polypeptide(L)'
;MADMINVYLYGKKYEVPSNLTIMEAFEYAGYQLVRGCGCRNGFCGACATIYRIKGKNELVGCLACSTKVEDNMCVATLPFFPLEKKVYDITEIKPTSQVMMQLYPEIYACIGCNACTKACTQDLSVMQYIAHAQRGEFEECAELSFDC
;
A
#
# COMPACT_ATOMS: atom_id res chain seq x y z
N MET A 1 -7.96 -18.96 24.28
CA MET A 1 -7.15 -18.77 23.06
C MET A 1 -8.12 -18.25 22.00
N ALA A 2 -7.73 -17.27 21.18
CA ALA A 2 -8.61 -16.81 20.09
C ALA A 2 -8.68 -17.91 19.03
N ASP A 3 -9.90 -18.14 18.49
CA ASP A 3 -10.09 -19.10 17.41
C ASP A 3 -9.42 -18.57 16.12
N MET A 4 -8.79 -19.47 15.37
CA MET A 4 -8.20 -19.13 14.09
C MET A 4 -9.28 -19.11 13.00
N ILE A 5 -9.31 -18.06 12.21
CA ILE A 5 -10.29 -17.87 11.14
C ILE A 5 -9.59 -17.58 9.81
N ASN A 6 -10.29 -17.85 8.72
CA ASN A 6 -9.79 -17.60 7.38
C ASN A 6 -10.18 -16.20 6.91
N VAL A 7 -9.22 -15.42 6.45
CA VAL A 7 -9.44 -14.12 5.81
C VAL A 7 -8.74 -14.06 4.46
N TYR A 8 -9.27 -13.28 3.55
CA TYR A 8 -8.69 -13.07 2.23
C TYR A 8 -8.22 -11.61 2.12
N LEU A 9 -6.90 -11.42 2.13
CA LEU A 9 -6.23 -10.13 2.00
C LEU A 9 -5.60 -10.05 0.61
N TYR A 10 -5.93 -9.07 -0.19
CA TYR A 10 -5.49 -8.96 -1.60
C TYR A 10 -5.73 -10.25 -2.42
N GLY A 11 -6.84 -10.92 -2.18
CA GLY A 11 -7.18 -12.17 -2.85
C GLY A 11 -6.40 -13.40 -2.37
N LYS A 12 -5.45 -13.27 -1.44
CA LYS A 12 -4.71 -14.37 -0.83
C LYS A 12 -5.34 -14.77 0.50
N LYS A 13 -5.46 -16.08 0.72
CA LYS A 13 -5.99 -16.65 1.96
C LYS A 13 -4.94 -16.63 3.06
N TYR A 14 -5.34 -16.15 4.24
CA TYR A 14 -4.56 -16.21 5.47
C TYR A 14 -5.40 -16.77 6.60
N GLU A 15 -4.75 -17.41 7.55
CA GLU A 15 -5.35 -17.88 8.80
C GLU A 15 -4.86 -16.95 9.92
N VAL A 16 -5.80 -16.28 10.61
CA VAL A 16 -5.51 -15.26 11.60
C VAL A 16 -6.38 -15.43 12.84
N PRO A 17 -5.93 -14.96 14.02
CA PRO A 17 -6.77 -14.93 15.21
C PRO A 17 -8.03 -14.07 15.04
N SER A 18 -9.18 -14.56 15.50
CA SER A 18 -10.49 -13.90 15.35
C SER A 18 -10.65 -12.59 16.13
N ASN A 19 -9.79 -12.34 17.10
CA ASN A 19 -9.84 -11.14 17.93
C ASN A 19 -9.15 -9.92 17.30
N LEU A 20 -8.45 -10.10 16.17
CA LEU A 20 -7.74 -9.02 15.49
C LEU A 20 -8.69 -8.09 14.74
N THR A 21 -8.26 -6.84 14.56
CA THR A 21 -8.85 -5.93 13.58
C THR A 21 -8.33 -6.25 12.18
N ILE A 22 -8.98 -5.72 11.15
CA ILE A 22 -8.51 -5.88 9.75
C ILE A 22 -7.07 -5.39 9.61
N MET A 23 -6.73 -4.26 10.22
CA MET A 23 -5.37 -3.70 10.18
C MET A 23 -4.35 -4.62 10.85
N GLU A 24 -4.66 -5.14 12.02
CA GLU A 24 -3.81 -6.10 12.74
C GLU A 24 -3.69 -7.43 11.99
N ALA A 25 -4.73 -7.86 11.28
CA ALA A 25 -4.67 -9.05 10.43
C ALA A 25 -3.72 -8.88 9.24
N PHE A 26 -3.65 -7.69 8.64
CA PHE A 26 -2.63 -7.38 7.64
C PHE A 26 -1.22 -7.47 8.24
N GLU A 27 -0.99 -6.89 9.41
CA GLU A 27 0.30 -6.93 10.09
C GLU A 27 0.68 -8.37 10.49
N TYR A 28 -0.28 -9.14 11.01
CA TYR A 28 -0.09 -10.56 11.33
C TYR A 28 0.26 -11.39 10.08
N ALA A 29 -0.35 -11.07 8.93
CA ALA A 29 -0.02 -11.71 7.65
C ALA A 29 1.35 -11.28 7.08
N GLY A 30 2.08 -10.40 7.77
CA GLY A 30 3.42 -9.95 7.41
C GLY A 30 3.47 -8.71 6.50
N TYR A 31 2.36 -7.99 6.34
CA TYR A 31 2.36 -6.70 5.65
C TYR A 31 2.86 -5.59 6.59
N GLN A 32 3.73 -4.73 6.07
CA GLN A 32 4.17 -3.53 6.80
C GLN A 32 3.30 -2.35 6.42
N LEU A 33 2.59 -1.79 7.40
CA LEU A 33 1.75 -0.61 7.22
C LEU A 33 2.58 0.66 7.45
N VAL A 34 3.43 1.01 6.51
CA VAL A 34 4.28 2.21 6.58
C VAL A 34 3.47 3.48 6.31
N ARG A 35 2.44 3.38 5.46
CA ARG A 35 1.53 4.47 5.11
C ARG A 35 0.08 4.00 5.15
N GLY A 36 -0.88 4.93 5.15
CA GLY A 36 -2.32 4.61 5.20
C GLY A 36 -2.82 4.20 6.59
N CYS A 37 -2.00 4.28 7.61
CA CYS A 37 -2.37 4.11 9.00
C CYS A 37 -2.00 5.38 9.78
N GLY A 38 -3.03 6.12 10.19
CA GLY A 38 -2.83 7.32 11.03
C GLY A 38 -3.01 6.98 12.50
N CYS A 39 -4.14 7.39 13.07
CA CYS A 39 -4.43 7.28 14.51
C CYS A 39 -4.56 5.85 15.06
N ARG A 40 -4.83 4.85 14.23
CA ARG A 40 -5.11 3.45 14.60
C ARG A 40 -6.28 3.27 15.60
N ASN A 41 -7.10 4.30 15.75
CA ASN A 41 -8.17 4.35 16.76
C ASN A 41 -9.49 4.90 16.19
N GLY A 42 -9.77 4.64 14.91
CA GLY A 42 -11.06 4.93 14.28
C GLY A 42 -11.36 6.41 14.02
N PHE A 43 -10.40 7.32 14.18
CA PHE A 43 -10.66 8.77 14.11
C PHE A 43 -10.28 9.41 12.75
N CYS A 44 -9.06 9.13 12.24
CA CYS A 44 -8.52 9.88 11.10
C CYS A 44 -9.05 9.47 9.73
N GLY A 45 -9.69 8.30 9.61
CA GLY A 45 -10.23 7.78 8.36
C GLY A 45 -9.19 7.24 7.37
N ALA A 46 -7.89 7.38 7.64
CA ALA A 46 -6.81 6.98 6.72
C ALA A 46 -6.83 5.48 6.36
N CYS A 47 -7.39 4.64 7.23
CA CYS A 47 -7.51 3.20 7.04
C CYS A 47 -8.89 2.76 6.49
N ALA A 48 -9.64 3.67 5.88
CA ALA A 48 -10.92 3.32 5.26
C ALA A 48 -10.73 2.24 4.19
N THR A 49 -11.55 1.21 4.26
CA THR A 49 -11.51 0.08 3.33
C THR A 49 -12.90 -0.49 3.10
N ILE A 50 -12.99 -1.44 2.19
CA ILE A 50 -14.22 -2.15 1.85
C ILE A 50 -13.97 -3.63 2.00
N TYR A 51 -14.90 -4.34 2.60
CA TYR A 51 -14.87 -5.79 2.66
C TYR A 51 -16.21 -6.42 2.28
N ARG A 52 -16.17 -7.70 2.03
CA ARG A 52 -17.34 -8.57 1.91
C ARG A 52 -17.08 -9.90 2.58
N ILE A 53 -18.12 -10.59 3.01
CA ILE A 53 -18.02 -11.98 3.46
C ILE A 53 -18.22 -12.90 2.24
N LYS A 54 -17.39 -13.91 2.09
CA LYS A 54 -17.49 -14.89 1.00
C LYS A 54 -18.91 -15.53 0.99
N GLY A 55 -19.56 -15.50 -0.16
CA GLY A 55 -20.95 -15.99 -0.30
C GLY A 55 -22.02 -14.91 -0.07
N LYS A 56 -21.66 -13.71 0.39
CA LYS A 56 -22.54 -12.54 0.42
C LYS A 56 -22.13 -11.54 -0.66
N ASN A 57 -23.10 -10.88 -1.29
CA ASN A 57 -22.84 -9.88 -2.34
C ASN A 57 -22.76 -8.44 -1.80
N GLU A 58 -22.99 -8.27 -0.51
CA GLU A 58 -22.96 -6.97 0.15
C GLU A 58 -21.50 -6.52 0.35
N LEU A 59 -21.22 -5.27 -0.07
CA LEU A 59 -19.97 -4.58 0.20
C LEU A 59 -20.14 -3.63 1.38
N VAL A 60 -19.30 -3.78 2.39
CA VAL A 60 -19.36 -2.99 3.62
C VAL A 60 -18.14 -2.08 3.70
N GLY A 61 -18.39 -0.78 3.79
CA GLY A 61 -17.33 0.22 4.05
C GLY A 61 -17.01 0.26 5.54
N CYS A 62 -15.73 0.29 5.88
CA CYS A 62 -15.31 0.30 7.29
C CYS A 62 -13.94 0.96 7.50
N LEU A 63 -13.56 1.13 8.76
CA LEU A 63 -12.21 1.53 9.16
C LEU A 63 -11.44 0.30 9.62
N ALA A 64 -10.37 -0.03 8.92
CA ALA A 64 -9.59 -1.25 9.16
C ALA A 64 -9.01 -1.34 10.58
N CYS A 65 -8.73 -0.22 11.23
CA CYS A 65 -8.18 -0.19 12.59
C CYS A 65 -9.21 -0.44 13.70
N SER A 66 -10.51 -0.40 13.41
CA SER A 66 -11.58 -0.57 14.40
C SER A 66 -12.53 -1.74 14.08
N THR A 67 -12.49 -2.25 12.86
CA THR A 67 -13.34 -3.37 12.44
C THR A 67 -12.61 -4.69 12.65
N LYS A 68 -13.22 -5.60 13.42
CA LYS A 68 -12.68 -6.95 13.64
C LYS A 68 -12.87 -7.82 12.41
N VAL A 69 -11.94 -8.76 12.24
CA VAL A 69 -12.04 -9.76 11.19
C VAL A 69 -13.12 -10.79 11.49
N GLU A 70 -13.77 -11.26 10.44
CA GLU A 70 -14.76 -12.33 10.47
C GLU A 70 -14.32 -13.48 9.56
N ASP A 71 -14.78 -14.69 9.85
CA ASP A 71 -14.43 -15.86 9.02
C ASP A 71 -14.91 -15.67 7.57
N ASN A 72 -14.04 -16.03 6.64
CA ASN A 72 -14.25 -15.85 5.20
C ASN A 72 -14.42 -14.38 4.75
N MET A 73 -13.95 -13.42 5.53
CA MET A 73 -13.90 -12.01 5.14
C MET A 73 -12.91 -11.81 3.99
N CYS A 74 -13.38 -11.16 2.93
CA CYS A 74 -12.56 -10.74 1.78
C CYS A 74 -12.38 -9.23 1.86
N VAL A 75 -11.18 -8.77 2.15
CA VAL A 75 -10.86 -7.34 2.27
C VAL A 75 -10.30 -6.84 0.96
N ALA A 76 -10.86 -5.75 0.45
CA ALA A 76 -10.30 -4.99 -0.66
C ALA A 76 -9.03 -4.26 -0.21
N THR A 77 -8.27 -3.75 -1.18
CA THR A 77 -7.10 -2.91 -0.86
C THR A 77 -7.55 -1.68 -0.07
N LEU A 78 -6.69 -1.25 0.85
CA LEU A 78 -6.84 0.06 1.46
C LEU A 78 -6.76 1.12 0.36
N PRO A 79 -7.78 1.98 0.16
CA PRO A 79 -7.95 2.74 -1.08
C PRO A 79 -6.82 3.72 -1.39
N PHE A 80 -5.99 4.06 -0.43
CA PHE A 80 -4.96 5.07 -0.61
C PHE A 80 -3.52 4.51 -0.70
N PHE A 81 -3.31 3.23 -0.40
CA PHE A 81 -1.96 2.67 -0.37
C PHE A 81 -1.97 1.21 -0.80
N PRO A 82 -1.39 0.87 -1.94
CA PRO A 82 -1.09 -0.51 -2.27
C PRO A 82 -0.09 -1.02 -1.22
N LEU A 83 -0.53 -1.99 -0.43
CA LEU A 83 0.35 -2.74 0.46
C LEU A 83 1.01 -3.83 -0.37
N GLU A 84 2.13 -3.51 -0.96
CA GLU A 84 2.93 -4.48 -1.67
C GLU A 84 3.93 -5.13 -0.72
N LYS A 85 3.96 -6.46 -0.71
CA LYS A 85 5.08 -7.17 -0.12
C LYS A 85 6.28 -6.91 -1.01
N LYS A 86 7.36 -6.38 -0.45
CA LYS A 86 8.63 -6.34 -1.16
C LYS A 86 9.04 -7.78 -1.49
N VAL A 87 9.09 -8.08 -2.78
CA VAL A 87 9.50 -9.39 -3.31
C VAL A 87 10.94 -9.36 -3.83
N TYR A 88 11.69 -8.36 -3.43
CA TYR A 88 13.07 -8.14 -3.86
C TYR A 88 13.98 -7.76 -2.69
N ASP A 89 15.25 -8.13 -2.79
CA ASP A 89 16.31 -7.66 -1.92
C ASP A 89 16.97 -6.43 -2.55
N ILE A 90 16.93 -5.29 -1.84
CA ILE A 90 17.50 -4.03 -2.32
C ILE A 90 19.02 -4.10 -2.52
N THR A 91 19.70 -5.01 -1.81
CA THR A 91 21.14 -5.19 -1.93
C THR A 91 21.57 -5.96 -3.18
N GLU A 92 20.64 -6.74 -3.76
CA GLU A 92 20.87 -7.56 -4.95
C GLU A 92 20.40 -6.88 -6.24
N ILE A 93 19.53 -5.87 -6.12
CA ILE A 93 18.94 -5.18 -7.27
C ILE A 93 19.92 -4.16 -7.84
N LYS A 94 20.12 -4.23 -9.16
CA LYS A 94 20.83 -3.18 -9.90
C LYS A 94 19.83 -2.12 -10.38
N PRO A 95 20.15 -0.82 -10.28
CA PRO A 95 19.30 0.26 -10.76
C PRO A 95 19.30 0.28 -12.30
N THR A 96 18.37 -0.44 -12.91
CA THR A 96 18.18 -0.48 -14.36
C THR A 96 16.74 -0.15 -14.71
N SER A 97 16.50 0.44 -15.91
CA SER A 97 15.15 0.75 -16.37
C SER A 97 14.24 -0.47 -16.45
N GLN A 98 14.80 -1.65 -16.73
CA GLN A 98 14.03 -2.90 -16.75
C GLN A 98 13.51 -3.27 -15.34
N VAL A 99 14.37 -3.17 -14.33
CA VAL A 99 13.98 -3.43 -12.94
C VAL A 99 12.97 -2.39 -12.47
N MET A 100 13.18 -1.11 -12.81
CA MET A 100 12.23 -0.05 -12.49
C MET A 100 10.85 -0.33 -13.11
N MET A 101 10.80 -0.77 -14.37
CA MET A 101 9.55 -1.10 -15.06
C MET A 101 8.83 -2.31 -14.44
N GLN A 102 9.57 -3.29 -13.94
CA GLN A 102 9.00 -4.47 -13.27
C GLN A 102 8.45 -4.14 -11.88
N LEU A 103 9.16 -3.32 -11.10
CA LEU A 103 8.81 -3.04 -9.72
C LEU A 103 7.83 -1.87 -9.57
N TYR A 104 7.93 -0.88 -10.44
CA TYR A 104 7.16 0.37 -10.36
C TYR A 104 6.64 0.81 -11.75
N PRO A 105 5.81 -0.01 -12.41
CA PRO A 105 5.30 0.28 -13.76
C PRO A 105 4.48 1.58 -13.80
N GLU A 106 3.90 2.01 -12.68
CA GLU A 106 3.08 3.22 -12.58
C GLU A 106 3.85 4.50 -12.90
N ILE A 107 5.17 4.51 -12.69
CA ILE A 107 6.03 5.65 -13.03
C ILE A 107 5.90 6.00 -14.53
N TYR A 108 5.77 4.98 -15.36
CA TYR A 108 5.68 5.15 -16.83
C TYR A 108 4.31 5.64 -17.31
N ALA A 109 3.30 5.65 -16.44
CA ALA A 109 2.00 6.25 -16.72
C ALA A 109 1.96 7.77 -16.46
N CYS A 110 3.04 8.37 -15.97
CA CYS A 110 3.11 9.79 -15.68
C CYS A 110 3.02 10.63 -16.96
N ILE A 111 2.05 11.54 -17.01
CA ILE A 111 1.80 12.45 -18.16
C ILE A 111 2.48 13.82 -18.02
N GLY A 112 3.28 14.04 -16.98
CA GLY A 112 4.00 15.30 -16.76
C GLY A 112 3.11 16.49 -16.39
N CYS A 113 1.95 16.28 -15.76
CA CYS A 113 0.99 17.36 -15.43
C CYS A 113 1.45 18.31 -14.31
N ASN A 114 2.55 18.04 -13.65
CA ASN A 114 3.15 18.84 -12.56
C ASN A 114 2.29 19.03 -11.30
N ALA A 115 1.19 18.29 -11.15
CA ALA A 115 0.32 18.40 -9.98
C ALA A 115 1.03 17.97 -8.68
N CYS A 116 1.87 16.92 -8.78
CA CYS A 116 2.65 16.40 -7.66
C CYS A 116 3.66 17.41 -7.10
N THR A 117 4.37 18.17 -7.96
CA THR A 117 5.28 19.25 -7.54
C THR A 117 4.52 20.37 -6.85
N LYS A 118 3.37 20.76 -7.40
CA LYS A 118 2.54 21.83 -6.80
C LYS A 118 1.94 21.43 -5.45
N ALA A 119 1.69 20.15 -5.24
CA ALA A 119 1.12 19.61 -4.00
C ALA A 119 2.19 19.22 -2.96
N CYS A 120 3.47 19.29 -3.31
CA CYS A 120 4.56 18.91 -2.42
C CYS A 120 4.71 19.92 -1.29
N THR A 121 4.61 19.46 -0.04
CA THR A 121 4.77 20.29 1.16
C THR A 121 6.24 20.57 1.50
N GLN A 122 7.17 19.84 0.88
CA GLN A 122 8.62 19.98 1.04
C GLN A 122 9.25 20.80 -0.09
N ASP A 123 8.44 21.38 -0.96
CA ASP A 123 8.87 22.19 -2.12
C ASP A 123 9.81 21.45 -3.09
N LEU A 124 9.65 20.14 -3.20
CA LEU A 124 10.45 19.30 -4.09
C LEU A 124 9.93 19.33 -5.53
N SER A 125 10.84 19.24 -6.48
CA SER A 125 10.54 19.13 -7.91
C SER A 125 10.11 17.70 -8.29
N VAL A 126 8.97 17.23 -7.72
CA VAL A 126 8.51 15.84 -7.82
C VAL A 126 8.39 15.37 -9.27
N MET A 127 7.82 16.17 -10.16
CA MET A 127 7.69 15.81 -11.57
C MET A 127 9.06 15.58 -12.24
N GLN A 128 10.09 16.34 -11.83
CA GLN A 128 11.41 16.22 -12.43
C GLN A 128 12.06 14.88 -12.07
N TYR A 129 12.08 14.49 -10.79
CA TYR A 129 12.67 13.21 -10.43
C TYR A 129 11.87 12.00 -10.96
N ILE A 130 10.54 12.12 -11.13
CA ILE A 130 9.76 11.10 -11.85
C ILE A 130 10.20 11.00 -13.31
N ALA A 131 10.42 12.13 -13.98
CA ALA A 131 10.88 12.17 -15.37
C ALA A 131 12.31 11.60 -15.52
N HIS A 132 13.22 11.86 -14.56
CA HIS A 132 14.54 11.24 -14.52
C HIS A 132 14.44 9.71 -14.32
N ALA A 133 13.58 9.25 -13.42
CA ALA A 133 13.33 7.82 -13.22
C ALA A 133 12.81 7.13 -14.49
N GLN A 134 11.89 7.77 -15.25
CA GLN A 134 11.39 7.24 -16.53
C GLN A 134 12.50 7.09 -17.57
N ARG A 135 13.48 7.99 -17.58
CA ARG A 135 14.60 7.96 -18.52
C ARG A 135 15.75 7.04 -18.07
N GLY A 136 15.68 6.52 -16.84
CA GLY A 136 16.74 5.71 -16.26
C GLY A 136 17.93 6.51 -15.70
N GLU A 137 17.75 7.80 -15.50
CA GLU A 137 18.72 8.73 -14.91
C GLU A 137 18.58 8.66 -13.37
N PHE A 138 19.05 7.55 -12.78
CA PHE A 138 18.75 7.23 -11.37
C PHE A 138 19.56 8.05 -10.38
N GLU A 139 20.74 8.53 -10.75
CA GLU A 139 21.56 9.39 -9.90
C GLU A 139 20.88 10.74 -9.70
N GLU A 140 20.46 11.38 -10.76
CA GLU A 140 19.70 12.64 -10.73
C GLU A 140 18.35 12.48 -10.02
N CYS A 141 17.69 11.32 -10.24
CA CYS A 141 16.46 10.99 -9.53
C CYS A 141 16.69 10.92 -8.02
N ALA A 142 17.76 10.27 -7.58
CA ALA A 142 18.10 10.11 -6.16
C ALA A 142 18.46 11.46 -5.51
N GLU A 143 19.23 12.30 -6.18
CA GLU A 143 19.59 13.64 -5.69
C GLU A 143 18.35 14.51 -5.49
N LEU A 144 17.43 14.55 -6.47
CA LEU A 144 16.23 15.36 -6.41
C LEU A 144 15.16 14.84 -5.44
N SER A 145 15.21 13.58 -5.07
CA SER A 145 14.23 12.93 -4.17
C SER A 145 14.74 12.69 -2.76
N PHE A 146 15.97 13.06 -2.45
CA PHE A 146 16.62 12.74 -1.18
C PHE A 146 15.84 13.22 0.05
N ASP A 147 15.23 14.39 -0.02
CA ASP A 147 14.46 15.00 1.06
C ASP A 147 12.95 14.64 1.03
N CYS A 148 12.55 13.65 0.25
CA CYS A 148 11.17 13.22 0.10
C CYS A 148 10.65 12.37 1.26
#